data_fcf1023dfeb5401a57cdcfadfc34441a
#
_entry.id   fcf1023dfeb5401a57cdcfadfc34441a
#
_cell.length_a   1.000
_cell.length_b   1.000
_cell.length_c   1.000
_cell.angle_alpha   90.00
_cell.angle_beta   90.00
_cell.angle_gamma   90.00
#
_symmetry.space_group_name_H-M   'P 1'
#
loop_
_entity.id
_entity.type
_entity.pdbx_description
1 polymer ?
#
loop_
_entity_poly.entity_id
_entity_poly.type
_entity_poly.pdbx_seq_one_letter_code
_entity_poly.pdbx_strand_id
1 'polypeptide(L)'
;MRRFGKGFIVTTALVASLLASGQQASAVVTWEFSEESVALGISAVSPHVERTGSVDRIWYPSLPSTAVSDCTDAGACTLVSGVGRLNSDFTAITLPNGTRRAYFVDMTPGTSVKTVSSAQCATAECLSVGTSTPIAADVAVPMTEKAWGVPDAVVTPDGKVRVYLVVSPTLTNSCPEKVRSYISNDGIDFTAESGYRLEGGFVDTEILRAKTGDWLMIMSTGPGCGNGMQQLFVSSSADGLTWSTPQAVTKEDNRRLDPTGYEVSPNVFRIYYAFNASRTGETYTLKRGTLKVASAATAPGTVATTTTAKIGASCTKAGAKSTVTVAKKKVNVTCKKVKTKLIWSK
;
A
#
# COMPACT_ATOMS: atom_id res chain seq x y z
N MET A 1 -48.10 -47.37 -49.22
CA MET A 1 -46.96 -46.70 -49.88
C MET A 1 -46.16 -45.98 -48.85
N ARG A 2 -44.96 -46.51 -48.52
CA ARG A 2 -44.01 -45.94 -47.55
C ARG A 2 -42.95 -45.13 -48.31
N ARG A 3 -42.84 -43.83 -47.97
CA ARG A 3 -41.66 -43.02 -48.44
C ARG A 3 -40.70 -42.82 -47.31
N PHE A 4 -39.51 -43.32 -47.47
CA PHE A 4 -38.36 -43.09 -46.62
C PHE A 4 -37.77 -41.71 -46.92
N GLY A 5 -37.69 -40.84 -45.94
CA GLY A 5 -36.91 -39.60 -45.99
C GLY A 5 -35.50 -39.83 -45.48
N LYS A 6 -34.51 -39.52 -46.32
CA LYS A 6 -33.09 -39.55 -45.96
C LYS A 6 -32.73 -38.29 -45.13
N GLY A 7 -32.39 -38.51 -43.88
CA GLY A 7 -31.83 -37.42 -43.04
C GLY A 7 -30.36 -37.22 -43.34
N PHE A 8 -30.01 -35.98 -43.67
CA PHE A 8 -28.61 -35.53 -43.77
C PHE A 8 -28.12 -35.13 -42.37
N ILE A 9 -27.09 -35.84 -41.89
CA ILE A 9 -26.38 -35.43 -40.64
C ILE A 9 -25.27 -34.49 -41.06
N VAL A 10 -25.39 -33.21 -40.72
CA VAL A 10 -24.32 -32.23 -40.83
C VAL A 10 -23.52 -32.24 -39.53
N THR A 11 -22.33 -32.80 -39.58
CA THR A 11 -21.37 -32.79 -38.45
C THR A 11 -20.62 -31.48 -38.47
N THR A 12 -21.02 -30.56 -37.60
CA THR A 12 -20.30 -29.29 -37.38
C THR A 12 -19.11 -29.57 -36.46
N ALA A 13 -17.89 -29.58 -36.98
CA ALA A 13 -16.67 -29.65 -36.18
C ALA A 13 -16.44 -28.27 -35.50
N LEU A 14 -16.63 -28.24 -34.20
CA LEU A 14 -16.26 -27.09 -33.37
C LEU A 14 -14.74 -27.08 -33.17
N VAL A 15 -14.03 -26.20 -33.86
CA VAL A 15 -12.61 -25.93 -33.62
C VAL A 15 -12.53 -25.01 -32.39
N ALA A 16 -12.29 -25.56 -31.23
CA ALA A 16 -11.99 -24.79 -30.02
C ALA A 16 -10.57 -24.23 -30.14
N SER A 17 -10.47 -22.96 -30.51
CA SER A 17 -9.23 -22.19 -30.44
C SER A 17 -8.89 -21.91 -28.97
N LEU A 18 -8.02 -22.71 -28.38
CA LEU A 18 -7.39 -22.40 -27.08
C LEU A 18 -6.49 -21.18 -27.28
N LEU A 19 -7.00 -20.00 -27.04
CA LEU A 19 -6.21 -18.81 -26.79
C LEU A 19 -5.54 -19.02 -25.42
N ALA A 20 -4.31 -19.55 -25.42
CA ALA A 20 -3.44 -19.48 -24.28
C ALA A 20 -3.10 -17.98 -24.07
N SER A 21 -3.89 -17.29 -23.27
CA SER A 21 -3.52 -16.00 -22.72
C SER A 21 -2.30 -16.24 -21.82
N GLY A 22 -1.12 -16.02 -22.39
CA GLY A 22 0.11 -15.97 -21.62
C GLY A 22 -0.05 -14.86 -20.59
N GLN A 23 -0.38 -15.22 -19.35
CA GLN A 23 -0.21 -14.32 -18.22
C GLN A 23 1.28 -13.97 -18.17
N GLN A 24 1.61 -12.76 -18.62
CA GLN A 24 2.91 -12.20 -18.30
C GLN A 24 2.96 -12.13 -16.78
N ALA A 25 3.85 -12.93 -16.18
CA ALA A 25 4.17 -12.79 -14.78
C ALA A 25 4.63 -11.33 -14.59
N SER A 26 3.79 -10.52 -13.95
CA SER A 26 4.18 -9.18 -13.54
C SER A 26 5.42 -9.34 -12.65
N ALA A 27 6.48 -8.63 -12.99
CA ALA A 27 7.67 -8.63 -12.16
C ALA A 27 7.25 -8.23 -10.73
N VAL A 28 7.63 -9.03 -9.75
CA VAL A 28 7.36 -8.73 -8.34
C VAL A 28 8.07 -7.42 -8.02
N VAL A 29 7.30 -6.39 -7.73
CA VAL A 29 7.86 -5.10 -7.32
C VAL A 29 8.49 -5.29 -5.94
N THR A 30 9.76 -4.99 -5.83
CA THR A 30 10.49 -5.02 -4.55
C THR A 30 10.60 -3.60 -4.02
N TRP A 31 10.29 -3.44 -2.74
CA TRP A 31 10.34 -2.15 -2.04
C TRP A 31 11.57 -2.09 -1.14
N GLU A 32 12.17 -0.92 -1.05
CA GLU A 32 13.22 -0.65 -0.08
C GLU A 32 12.85 0.57 0.78
N PHE A 33 13.13 0.46 2.07
CA PHE A 33 12.90 1.52 3.05
C PHE A 33 14.22 1.99 3.64
N SER A 34 14.41 3.30 3.71
CA SER A 34 15.56 3.92 4.35
C SER A 34 15.10 4.92 5.42
N GLU A 35 15.53 4.71 6.66
CA GLU A 35 15.29 5.65 7.75
C GLU A 35 16.05 6.95 7.51
N GLU A 36 15.43 8.07 7.82
CA GLU A 36 16.10 9.38 7.83
C GLU A 36 16.64 9.68 9.23
N SER A 37 17.80 10.35 9.30
CA SER A 37 18.42 10.76 10.57
C SER A 37 17.78 12.01 11.18
N VAL A 38 16.70 12.51 10.61
CA VAL A 38 16.01 13.74 11.04
C VAL A 38 15.30 13.49 12.37
N ALA A 39 15.55 14.34 13.36
CA ALA A 39 14.86 14.34 14.64
C ALA A 39 13.67 15.31 14.58
N LEU A 40 12.46 14.78 14.74
CA LEU A 40 11.22 15.59 14.73
C LEU A 40 10.90 16.19 16.10
N GLY A 41 11.45 15.62 17.18
CA GLY A 41 11.20 16.08 18.56
C GLY A 41 9.76 15.79 19.04
N ILE A 42 9.02 14.95 18.35
CA ILE A 42 7.64 14.58 18.68
C ILE A 42 7.60 13.20 19.32
N SER A 43 7.00 13.10 20.53
CA SER A 43 6.75 11.83 21.20
C SER A 43 5.27 11.50 21.07
N ALA A 44 4.94 10.51 20.26
CA ALA A 44 3.55 10.11 19.97
C ALA A 44 3.48 8.73 19.31
N VAL A 45 2.27 8.22 19.21
CA VAL A 45 1.81 7.08 18.40
C VAL A 45 0.70 7.58 17.45
N SER A 46 0.24 6.71 16.56
CA SER A 46 -0.91 6.95 15.66
C SER A 46 -0.86 8.33 14.97
N PRO A 47 0.23 8.70 14.29
CA PRO A 47 0.29 9.92 13.51
C PRO A 47 -0.57 9.79 12.24
N HIS A 48 -1.12 10.92 11.79
CA HIS A 48 -1.60 11.11 10.43
C HIS A 48 -0.81 12.24 9.79
N VAL A 49 -0.34 12.09 8.57
CA VAL A 49 0.46 13.11 7.89
C VAL A 49 -0.10 13.51 6.54
N GLU A 50 -0.04 14.79 6.25
CA GLU A 50 -0.32 15.33 4.93
C GLU A 50 0.71 16.38 4.52
N ARG A 51 1.04 16.41 3.24
CA ARG A 51 1.84 17.51 2.69
C ARG A 51 0.98 18.74 2.49
N THR A 52 1.28 19.83 3.19
CA THR A 52 0.59 21.11 3.11
C THR A 52 1.58 22.20 2.66
N GLY A 53 1.56 22.53 1.38
CA GLY A 53 2.54 23.47 0.80
C GLY A 53 3.98 22.95 0.96
N SER A 54 4.79 23.67 1.75
CA SER A 54 6.20 23.32 1.99
C SER A 54 6.44 22.57 3.31
N VAL A 55 5.39 22.25 4.08
CA VAL A 55 5.51 21.54 5.36
C VAL A 55 4.75 20.23 5.35
N ASP A 56 5.16 19.32 6.22
CA ASP A 56 4.44 18.11 6.54
C ASP A 56 3.62 18.39 7.79
N ARG A 57 2.30 18.43 7.66
CA ARG A 57 1.38 18.59 8.78
C ARG A 57 1.11 17.24 9.38
N ILE A 58 1.35 17.11 10.69
CA ILE A 58 1.23 15.86 11.43
C ILE A 58 0.22 16.05 12.55
N TRP A 59 -0.86 15.23 12.51
CA TRP A 59 -1.83 15.11 13.61
C TRP A 59 -1.41 13.90 14.46
N TYR A 60 -1.45 14.05 15.77
CA TYR A 60 -1.08 12.96 16.69
C TYR A 60 -1.77 13.09 18.04
N PRO A 61 -2.09 11.98 18.73
CA PRO A 61 -2.64 12.03 20.09
C PRO A 61 -1.65 12.69 21.06
N SER A 62 -2.18 13.63 21.83
CA SER A 62 -1.47 14.33 22.92
C SER A 62 -2.44 14.49 24.09
N LEU A 63 -2.65 13.39 24.82
CA LEU A 63 -3.71 13.28 25.84
C LEU A 63 -3.71 14.44 26.84
N PRO A 64 -4.88 15.02 27.16
CA PRO A 64 -6.25 14.60 26.77
C PRO A 64 -6.75 15.18 25.43
N SER A 65 -5.89 15.76 24.62
CA SER A 65 -6.22 16.43 23.36
C SER A 65 -5.52 15.79 22.16
N THR A 66 -5.62 16.44 21.02
CA THR A 66 -4.82 16.16 19.82
C THR A 66 -3.84 17.31 19.64
N ALA A 67 -2.63 17.01 19.22
CA ALA A 67 -1.66 17.98 18.76
C ALA A 67 -1.53 17.92 17.23
N VAL A 68 -1.23 19.07 16.64
CA VAL A 68 -0.91 19.18 15.21
C VAL A 68 0.37 19.99 15.10
N SER A 69 1.34 19.48 14.36
CA SER A 69 2.60 20.17 14.11
C SER A 69 2.88 20.29 12.62
N ASP A 70 3.38 21.42 12.20
CA ASP A 70 3.91 21.66 10.86
C ASP A 70 5.42 21.46 10.89
N CYS A 71 5.92 20.46 10.19
CA CYS A 71 7.33 20.09 10.15
C CYS A 71 7.94 20.42 8.79
N THR A 72 9.08 21.08 8.79
CA THR A 72 9.84 21.35 7.56
C THR A 72 10.56 20.09 7.06
N ASP A 73 11.06 20.14 5.84
CA ASP A 73 11.89 19.06 5.30
C ASP A 73 13.18 18.82 6.13
N ALA A 74 13.68 19.84 6.82
CA ALA A 74 14.80 19.72 7.74
C ALA A 74 14.43 19.14 9.13
N GLY A 75 13.13 18.91 9.40
CA GLY A 75 12.62 18.30 10.64
C GLY A 75 12.29 19.31 11.74
N ALA A 76 12.44 20.61 11.52
CA ALA A 76 11.97 21.60 12.47
C ALA A 76 10.44 21.60 12.50
N CYS A 77 9.84 21.26 13.66
CA CYS A 77 8.41 21.16 13.85
C CYS A 77 7.89 22.32 14.71
N THR A 78 6.78 22.94 14.30
CA THR A 78 6.10 24.01 15.02
C THR A 78 4.68 23.57 15.33
N LEU A 79 4.27 23.69 16.59
CA LEU A 79 2.92 23.36 17.03
C LEU A 79 1.90 24.31 16.41
N VAL A 80 0.84 23.77 15.85
CA VAL A 80 -0.29 24.52 15.30
C VAL A 80 -1.26 24.82 16.44
N SER A 81 -1.72 26.07 16.55
CA SER A 81 -2.69 26.48 17.55
C SER A 81 -4.13 26.29 17.07
N GLY A 82 -5.09 26.32 18.02
CA GLY A 82 -6.52 26.27 17.70
C GLY A 82 -7.04 24.87 17.30
N VAL A 83 -6.32 23.84 17.67
CA VAL A 83 -6.73 22.45 17.41
C VAL A 83 -7.77 22.02 18.43
N GLY A 84 -8.91 21.51 17.94
CA GLY A 84 -9.90 20.81 18.75
C GLY A 84 -9.49 19.40 19.10
N ARG A 85 -10.28 18.72 19.92
CA ARG A 85 -10.07 17.29 20.18
C ARG A 85 -10.43 16.49 18.93
N LEU A 86 -9.47 15.73 18.44
CA LEU A 86 -9.66 14.65 17.47
C LEU A 86 -9.54 13.33 18.22
N ASN A 87 -10.19 12.30 17.74
CA ASN A 87 -10.13 10.98 18.37
C ASN A 87 -8.86 10.21 17.96
N SER A 88 -8.68 8.99 18.50
CA SER A 88 -7.51 8.16 18.19
C SER A 88 -7.53 7.64 16.76
N ASP A 89 -6.36 7.28 16.25
CA ASP A 89 -6.17 6.66 14.93
C ASP A 89 -6.90 7.46 13.84
N PHE A 90 -6.59 8.75 13.80
CA PHE A 90 -7.24 9.73 12.94
C PHE A 90 -6.67 9.67 11.52
N THR A 91 -7.55 9.66 10.54
CA THR A 91 -7.24 9.96 9.13
C THR A 91 -8.26 10.95 8.57
N ALA A 92 -7.90 11.72 7.56
CA ALA A 92 -8.82 12.66 6.90
C ALA A 92 -8.61 12.69 5.40
N ILE A 93 -9.72 12.77 4.65
CA ILE A 93 -9.68 12.86 3.20
C ILE A 93 -10.60 13.98 2.69
N THR A 94 -10.33 14.45 1.48
CA THR A 94 -11.26 15.30 0.74
C THR A 94 -12.17 14.40 -0.09
N LEU A 95 -13.48 14.49 0.16
CA LEU A 95 -14.50 13.74 -0.56
C LEU A 95 -14.65 14.28 -2.00
N PRO A 96 -15.23 13.51 -2.94
CA PRO A 96 -15.45 13.96 -4.32
C PRO A 96 -16.29 15.25 -4.45
N ASN A 97 -17.14 15.53 -3.48
CA ASN A 97 -17.94 16.77 -3.42
C ASN A 97 -17.15 17.98 -2.91
N GLY A 98 -15.85 17.83 -2.61
CA GLY A 98 -14.98 18.89 -2.10
C GLY A 98 -15.04 19.10 -0.60
N THR A 99 -15.92 18.43 0.14
CA THR A 99 -15.94 18.53 1.61
C THR A 99 -14.84 17.64 2.20
N ARG A 100 -14.37 18.01 3.40
CA ARG A 100 -13.35 17.23 4.09
C ARG A 100 -13.96 16.45 5.24
N ARG A 101 -13.59 15.18 5.37
CA ARG A 101 -14.13 14.27 6.37
C ARG A 101 -13.01 13.46 7.03
N ALA A 102 -13.13 13.32 8.34
CA ALA A 102 -12.24 12.52 9.17
C ALA A 102 -12.88 11.17 9.51
N TYR A 103 -12.03 10.16 9.68
CA TYR A 103 -12.36 8.82 10.17
C TYR A 103 -11.42 8.51 11.32
N PHE A 104 -11.93 7.90 12.39
CA PHE A 104 -11.16 7.71 13.62
C PHE A 104 -11.81 6.65 14.51
N VAL A 105 -11.06 6.21 15.52
CA VAL A 105 -11.61 5.40 16.61
C VAL A 105 -12.21 6.32 17.66
N ASP A 106 -13.53 6.31 17.78
CA ASP A 106 -14.26 7.06 18.80
C ASP A 106 -14.32 6.25 20.10
N MET A 107 -13.70 6.81 21.14
CA MET A 107 -13.69 6.28 22.50
C MET A 107 -14.47 7.22 23.40
N THR A 108 -15.79 7.17 23.31
CA THR A 108 -16.65 8.04 24.13
C THR A 108 -16.44 7.75 25.61
N PRO A 109 -16.06 8.73 26.44
CA PRO A 109 -15.85 8.53 27.86
C PRO A 109 -17.10 7.96 28.56
N GLY A 110 -16.91 6.97 29.44
CA GLY A 110 -17.99 6.33 30.18
C GLY A 110 -18.70 5.19 29.43
N THR A 111 -18.34 4.91 28.18
CA THR A 111 -18.83 3.73 27.46
C THR A 111 -17.88 2.55 27.61
N SER A 112 -18.41 1.34 27.47
CA SER A 112 -17.60 0.08 27.45
C SER A 112 -17.21 -0.33 26.03
N VAL A 113 -17.52 0.49 25.03
CA VAL A 113 -17.28 0.20 23.62
C VAL A 113 -16.52 1.36 22.94
N LYS A 114 -15.73 1.01 21.94
CA LYS A 114 -15.14 1.92 20.97
C LYS A 114 -15.70 1.62 19.59
N THR A 115 -15.75 2.63 18.74
CA THR A 115 -16.42 2.56 17.43
C THR A 115 -15.57 3.25 16.39
N VAL A 116 -15.50 2.71 15.17
CA VAL A 116 -14.99 3.49 14.04
C VAL A 116 -16.08 4.45 13.59
N SER A 117 -15.79 5.72 13.68
CA SER A 117 -16.72 6.80 13.39
C SER A 117 -16.15 7.74 12.34
N SER A 118 -17.00 8.55 11.75
CA SER A 118 -16.61 9.63 10.87
C SER A 118 -17.28 10.94 11.27
N ALA A 119 -16.62 12.05 10.98
CA ALA A 119 -17.19 13.39 11.15
C ALA A 119 -16.69 14.33 10.05
N GLN A 120 -17.51 15.32 9.71
CA GLN A 120 -17.07 16.37 8.82
C GLN A 120 -16.04 17.24 9.53
N CYS A 121 -14.94 17.57 8.84
CA CYS A 121 -13.97 18.53 9.33
C CYS A 121 -14.59 19.92 9.40
N ALA A 122 -14.39 20.64 10.50
CA ALA A 122 -14.91 21.98 10.68
C ALA A 122 -14.13 23.04 9.89
N THR A 123 -12.87 22.72 9.54
CA THR A 123 -12.00 23.56 8.71
C THR A 123 -11.40 22.76 7.56
N ALA A 124 -10.90 23.44 6.54
CA ALA A 124 -10.22 22.81 5.42
C ALA A 124 -8.97 22.03 5.87
N GLU A 125 -8.30 22.48 6.92
CA GLU A 125 -7.12 21.84 7.51
C GLU A 125 -7.47 20.67 8.45
N CYS A 126 -8.77 20.45 8.72
CA CYS A 126 -9.25 19.44 9.66
C CYS A 126 -8.62 19.53 11.07
N LEU A 127 -8.53 20.76 11.60
CA LEU A 127 -8.04 21.01 12.97
C LEU A 127 -9.10 20.72 14.05
N SER A 128 -10.34 20.55 13.66
CA SER A 128 -11.45 20.11 14.50
C SER A 128 -12.52 19.41 13.65
N VAL A 129 -13.35 18.62 14.29
CA VAL A 129 -14.43 17.87 13.65
C VAL A 129 -15.78 18.19 14.28
N GLY A 130 -16.84 18.03 13.49
CA GLY A 130 -18.22 18.13 13.95
C GLY A 130 -18.69 16.90 14.71
N THR A 131 -20.00 16.70 14.76
CA THR A 131 -20.61 15.52 15.40
C THR A 131 -20.20 14.25 14.64
N SER A 132 -19.73 13.26 15.41
CA SER A 132 -19.35 11.96 14.88
C SER A 132 -20.54 11.01 14.75
N THR A 133 -20.46 10.12 13.74
CA THR A 133 -21.39 9.00 13.56
C THR A 133 -20.60 7.73 13.24
N PRO A 134 -21.03 6.55 13.76
CA PRO A 134 -20.44 5.27 13.33
C PRO A 134 -20.53 5.12 11.82
N ILE A 135 -19.48 4.57 11.20
CA ILE A 135 -19.48 4.36 9.74
C ILE A 135 -20.39 3.20 9.31
N ALA A 136 -20.60 2.23 10.18
CA ALA A 136 -21.50 1.09 9.96
C ALA A 136 -21.98 0.54 11.32
N ALA A 137 -23.03 -0.27 11.30
CA ALA A 137 -23.60 -0.83 12.53
C ALA A 137 -22.71 -1.89 13.20
N ASP A 138 -21.85 -2.56 12.45
CA ASP A 138 -21.01 -3.66 12.90
C ASP A 138 -19.57 -3.26 13.30
N VAL A 139 -19.31 -1.95 13.47
CA VAL A 139 -17.97 -1.44 13.80
C VAL A 139 -17.82 -1.00 15.25
N ALA A 140 -18.62 -1.53 16.15
CA ALA A 140 -18.50 -1.28 17.59
C ALA A 140 -17.94 -2.52 18.31
N VAL A 141 -16.92 -2.34 19.15
CA VAL A 141 -16.27 -3.42 19.90
C VAL A 141 -15.99 -3.00 21.34
N PRO A 142 -15.76 -3.97 22.26
CA PRO A 142 -15.35 -3.64 23.63
C PRO A 142 -14.07 -2.81 23.68
N MET A 143 -13.98 -1.90 24.66
CA MET A 143 -12.78 -1.07 24.89
C MET A 143 -11.50 -1.89 25.15
N THR A 144 -11.67 -3.14 25.58
CA THR A 144 -10.56 -4.08 25.85
C THR A 144 -9.90 -4.64 24.60
N GLU A 145 -10.54 -4.53 23.43
CA GLU A 145 -9.95 -4.96 22.16
C GLU A 145 -8.73 -4.09 21.85
N LYS A 146 -7.57 -4.73 21.70
CA LYS A 146 -6.34 -4.08 21.30
C LYS A 146 -6.19 -4.11 19.78
N ALA A 147 -5.38 -3.21 19.23
CA ALA A 147 -5.06 -3.17 17.81
C ALA A 147 -6.30 -3.30 16.90
N TRP A 148 -7.40 -2.68 17.29
CA TRP A 148 -8.65 -2.71 16.56
C TRP A 148 -9.05 -1.31 16.09
N GLY A 149 -9.63 -1.27 14.90
CA GLY A 149 -10.05 -0.04 14.27
C GLY A 149 -8.94 0.48 13.37
N VAL A 150 -8.17 1.42 13.85
CA VAL A 150 -7.07 2.06 13.08
C VAL A 150 -7.52 2.29 11.64
N PRO A 151 -8.58 3.12 11.42
CA PRO A 151 -9.14 3.31 10.10
C PRO A 151 -8.19 4.11 9.22
N ASP A 152 -8.08 3.70 7.96
CA ASP A 152 -7.58 4.57 6.92
C ASP A 152 -8.57 4.66 5.76
N ALA A 153 -8.68 5.84 5.15
CA ALA A 153 -9.70 6.15 4.16
C ALA A 153 -9.09 6.67 2.87
N VAL A 154 -9.67 6.27 1.76
CA VAL A 154 -9.21 6.68 0.43
C VAL A 154 -10.37 6.84 -0.54
N VAL A 155 -10.26 7.82 -1.45
CA VAL A 155 -11.19 7.95 -2.58
C VAL A 155 -10.78 6.97 -3.69
N THR A 156 -11.72 6.13 -4.09
CA THR A 156 -11.53 5.16 -5.18
C THR A 156 -11.61 5.84 -6.56
N PRO A 157 -11.11 5.21 -7.64
CA PRO A 157 -11.14 5.79 -8.97
C PRO A 157 -12.55 6.10 -9.50
N ASP A 158 -13.56 5.36 -9.03
CA ASP A 158 -14.98 5.57 -9.37
C ASP A 158 -15.67 6.59 -8.47
N GLY A 159 -14.91 7.33 -7.65
CA GLY A 159 -15.41 8.42 -6.81
C GLY A 159 -16.12 7.98 -5.53
N LYS A 160 -16.02 6.71 -5.15
CA LYS A 160 -16.49 6.24 -3.84
C LYS A 160 -15.43 6.43 -2.77
N VAL A 161 -15.80 6.18 -1.53
CA VAL A 161 -14.88 6.18 -0.39
C VAL A 161 -14.73 4.76 0.13
N ARG A 162 -13.51 4.28 0.26
CA ARG A 162 -13.21 3.02 0.93
C ARG A 162 -12.48 3.29 2.23
N VAL A 163 -12.93 2.65 3.31
CA VAL A 163 -12.26 2.65 4.61
C VAL A 163 -11.72 1.25 4.86
N TYR A 164 -10.46 1.16 5.21
CA TYR A 164 -9.82 -0.06 5.69
C TYR A 164 -9.73 0.03 7.20
N LEU A 165 -9.92 -1.08 7.88
CA LEU A 165 -9.75 -1.15 9.32
C LEU A 165 -9.30 -2.53 9.78
N VAL A 166 -8.67 -2.55 10.93
CA VAL A 166 -8.19 -3.76 11.59
C VAL A 166 -9.32 -4.37 12.40
N VAL A 167 -9.50 -5.67 12.25
CA VAL A 167 -10.42 -6.47 13.06
C VAL A 167 -9.70 -7.66 13.67
N SER A 168 -10.11 -8.06 14.87
CA SER A 168 -9.59 -9.21 15.58
C SER A 168 -10.72 -10.23 15.77
N PRO A 169 -11.03 -11.05 14.77
CA PRO A 169 -12.21 -11.92 14.79
C PRO A 169 -12.13 -13.06 15.81
N THR A 170 -10.94 -13.34 16.32
CA THR A 170 -10.73 -14.36 17.37
C THR A 170 -9.62 -13.93 18.31
N LEU A 171 -9.90 -13.94 19.61
CA LEU A 171 -8.92 -13.57 20.66
C LEU A 171 -7.96 -14.71 21.04
N THR A 172 -8.03 -15.85 20.36
CA THR A 172 -7.31 -17.07 20.74
C THR A 172 -5.98 -17.28 20.04
N ASN A 173 -5.70 -16.55 19.00
CA ASN A 173 -4.45 -16.64 18.22
C ASN A 173 -3.46 -15.56 18.63
N SER A 174 -2.17 -15.85 18.51
CA SER A 174 -1.11 -14.87 18.76
C SER A 174 -1.07 -13.73 17.74
N CYS A 175 -1.63 -13.96 16.55
CA CYS A 175 -1.72 -12.99 15.44
C CYS A 175 -3.13 -13.01 14.83
N PRO A 176 -4.17 -12.58 15.56
CA PRO A 176 -5.56 -12.71 15.11
C PRO A 176 -6.00 -11.59 14.17
N GLU A 177 -5.24 -10.52 14.08
CA GLU A 177 -5.62 -9.30 13.38
C GLU A 177 -5.72 -9.56 11.87
N LYS A 178 -6.76 -8.99 11.28
CA LYS A 178 -7.04 -9.01 9.85
C LYS A 178 -7.47 -7.62 9.40
N VAL A 179 -7.21 -7.31 8.14
CA VAL A 179 -7.63 -6.06 7.53
C VAL A 179 -8.93 -6.29 6.76
N ARG A 180 -9.95 -5.52 7.07
CA ARG A 180 -11.24 -5.51 6.40
C ARG A 180 -11.45 -4.15 5.73
N SER A 181 -12.32 -4.10 4.72
CA SER A 181 -12.70 -2.83 4.11
C SER A 181 -14.21 -2.66 4.02
N TYR A 182 -14.61 -1.40 3.96
CA TYR A 182 -15.98 -0.94 3.80
C TYR A 182 -16.02 0.08 2.67
N ILE A 183 -17.10 0.14 1.93
CA ILE A 183 -17.28 1.03 0.79
C ILE A 183 -18.51 1.92 0.98
N SER A 184 -18.42 3.17 0.57
CA SER A 184 -19.48 4.17 0.64
C SER A 184 -19.55 4.98 -0.65
N ASN A 185 -20.73 5.44 -1.03
CA ASN A 185 -20.92 6.37 -2.15
C ASN A 185 -20.74 7.84 -1.72
N ASP A 186 -20.91 8.15 -0.45
CA ASP A 186 -20.91 9.52 0.08
C ASP A 186 -19.86 9.76 1.18
N GLY A 187 -19.16 8.70 1.62
CA GLY A 187 -18.19 8.76 2.71
C GLY A 187 -18.82 8.82 4.11
N ILE A 188 -20.12 8.58 4.26
CA ILE A 188 -20.85 8.64 5.53
C ILE A 188 -21.35 7.27 5.93
N ASP A 189 -22.17 6.66 5.10
CA ASP A 189 -22.77 5.36 5.33
C ASP A 189 -22.02 4.28 4.53
N PHE A 190 -21.47 3.31 5.23
CA PHE A 190 -20.62 2.29 4.65
C PHE A 190 -21.23 0.90 4.70
N THR A 191 -20.93 0.12 3.70
CA THR A 191 -21.26 -1.30 3.60
C THR A 191 -19.97 -2.12 3.61
N ALA A 192 -19.95 -3.19 4.40
CA ALA A 192 -18.81 -4.11 4.44
C ALA A 192 -18.59 -4.77 3.08
N GLU A 193 -17.34 -4.77 2.62
CA GLU A 193 -16.92 -5.55 1.47
C GLU A 193 -16.61 -7.01 1.89
N SER A 194 -16.91 -7.97 1.05
CA SER A 194 -16.73 -9.40 1.37
C SER A 194 -15.25 -9.78 1.50
N GLY A 195 -14.94 -10.66 2.45
CA GLY A 195 -13.60 -11.17 2.72
C GLY A 195 -12.69 -10.18 3.45
N TYR A 196 -11.47 -10.62 3.69
CA TYR A 196 -10.41 -9.81 4.29
C TYR A 196 -9.43 -9.34 3.21
N ARG A 197 -8.87 -8.17 3.41
CA ARG A 197 -7.82 -7.60 2.53
C ARG A 197 -6.47 -8.25 2.80
N LEU A 198 -6.16 -8.42 4.09
CA LEU A 198 -5.00 -9.16 4.57
C LEU A 198 -5.37 -9.96 5.82
N GLU A 199 -4.66 -11.04 6.04
CA GLU A 199 -4.69 -11.89 7.23
C GLU A 199 -3.26 -12.12 7.70
N GLY A 200 -3.07 -12.55 8.95
CA GLY A 200 -1.74 -12.91 9.47
C GLY A 200 -1.15 -11.88 10.44
N GLY A 201 -1.99 -11.12 11.13
CA GLY A 201 -1.56 -10.26 12.23
C GLY A 201 -0.98 -8.92 11.78
N PHE A 202 -1.53 -8.30 10.74
CA PHE A 202 -1.17 -6.96 10.31
C PHE A 202 -2.11 -5.92 10.90
N VAL A 203 -1.55 -4.81 11.35
CA VAL A 203 -2.23 -3.67 11.99
C VAL A 203 -1.74 -2.35 11.42
N ASP A 204 -2.35 -1.25 11.83
CA ASP A 204 -1.92 0.12 11.56
C ASP A 204 -1.75 0.37 10.06
N THR A 205 -2.79 0.06 9.30
CA THR A 205 -2.75 0.14 7.83
C THR A 205 -2.90 1.57 7.35
N GLU A 206 -1.97 2.03 6.52
CA GLU A 206 -2.06 3.25 5.74
C GLU A 206 -2.16 2.91 4.26
N ILE A 207 -3.12 3.46 3.57
CA ILE A 207 -3.36 3.20 2.14
C ILE A 207 -2.93 4.41 1.32
N LEU A 208 -1.95 4.21 0.50
CA LEU A 208 -1.44 5.23 -0.41
C LEU A 208 -1.83 4.90 -1.85
N ARG A 209 -2.26 5.92 -2.58
CA ARG A 209 -2.46 5.80 -4.02
C ARG A 209 -1.30 6.45 -4.73
N ALA A 210 -0.51 5.64 -5.45
CA ALA A 210 0.55 6.14 -6.29
C ALA A 210 -0.03 6.95 -7.46
N LYS A 211 0.68 7.97 -7.90
CA LYS A 211 0.33 8.76 -9.10
C LYS A 211 0.26 7.91 -10.37
N THR A 212 0.89 6.75 -10.37
CA THR A 212 0.77 5.72 -11.41
C THR A 212 -0.58 5.02 -11.43
N GLY A 213 -1.37 5.15 -10.35
CA GLY A 213 -2.66 4.51 -10.18
C GLY A 213 -2.64 3.24 -9.32
N ASP A 214 -1.45 2.72 -9.00
CA ASP A 214 -1.30 1.56 -8.12
C ASP A 214 -1.68 1.90 -6.68
N TRP A 215 -2.12 0.88 -5.95
CA TRP A 215 -2.41 0.96 -4.52
C TRP A 215 -1.26 0.38 -3.72
N LEU A 216 -0.90 1.05 -2.66
CA LEU A 216 0.11 0.62 -1.72
C LEU A 216 -0.50 0.62 -0.32
N MET A 217 -0.35 -0.47 0.42
CA MET A 217 -0.66 -0.55 1.84
C MET A 217 0.67 -0.68 2.59
N ILE A 218 0.93 0.26 3.49
CA ILE A 218 2.00 0.14 4.46
C ILE A 218 1.38 -0.18 5.83
N MET A 219 1.98 -1.07 6.60
CA MET A 219 1.42 -1.57 7.83
C MET A 219 2.49 -2.05 8.79
N SER A 220 2.13 -2.24 10.04
CA SER A 220 2.97 -2.93 11.01
C SER A 220 2.46 -4.33 11.34
N THR A 221 3.30 -5.17 11.94
CA THR A 221 2.84 -6.41 12.57
C THR A 221 2.13 -6.10 13.87
N GLY A 222 1.13 -6.92 14.20
CA GLY A 222 0.40 -6.82 15.47
C GLY A 222 1.29 -7.06 16.70
N PRO A 223 0.94 -6.49 17.85
CA PRO A 223 1.77 -6.54 19.05
C PRO A 223 1.95 -7.96 19.63
N GLY A 224 1.09 -8.90 19.25
CA GLY A 224 1.18 -10.31 19.64
C GLY A 224 1.93 -11.20 18.65
N CYS A 225 2.43 -10.64 17.56
CA CYS A 225 3.05 -11.40 16.47
C CYS A 225 4.57 -11.49 16.63
N GLY A 226 5.16 -12.54 16.09
CA GLY A 226 6.60 -12.73 16.06
C GLY A 226 7.25 -12.70 17.44
N ASN A 227 8.32 -11.96 17.58
CA ASN A 227 9.09 -11.79 18.82
C ASN A 227 8.62 -10.57 19.67
N GLY A 228 7.48 -9.95 19.30
CA GLY A 228 6.94 -8.75 19.94
C GLY A 228 7.57 -7.43 19.50
N MET A 229 8.45 -7.47 18.50
CA MET A 229 9.00 -6.28 17.85
C MET A 229 8.18 -6.01 16.59
N GLN A 230 7.45 -4.91 16.57
CA GLN A 230 6.63 -4.54 15.41
C GLN A 230 7.51 -4.03 14.28
N GLN A 231 7.25 -4.51 13.10
CA GLN A 231 8.05 -4.32 11.90
C GLN A 231 7.15 -3.77 10.78
N LEU A 232 7.69 -2.90 9.93
CA LEU A 232 6.93 -2.36 8.80
C LEU A 232 6.96 -3.32 7.61
N PHE A 233 5.79 -3.45 7.00
CA PHE A 233 5.55 -4.23 5.78
C PHE A 233 4.87 -3.36 4.73
N VAL A 234 4.99 -3.80 3.49
CA VAL A 234 4.35 -3.20 2.33
C VAL A 234 3.66 -4.27 1.50
N SER A 235 2.48 -3.97 1.03
CA SER A 235 1.74 -4.77 0.05
C SER A 235 1.23 -3.86 -1.05
N SER A 236 1.17 -4.34 -2.29
CA SER A 236 0.65 -3.61 -3.43
C SER A 236 -0.61 -4.26 -4.00
N SER A 237 -1.43 -3.45 -4.67
CA SER A 237 -2.67 -3.90 -5.28
C SER A 237 -2.98 -3.06 -6.52
N ALA A 238 -3.66 -3.65 -7.50
CA ALA A 238 -4.18 -2.95 -8.67
C ALA A 238 -5.59 -2.36 -8.45
N ASP A 239 -6.35 -2.94 -7.51
CA ASP A 239 -7.78 -2.65 -7.31
C ASP A 239 -8.15 -2.20 -5.89
N GLY A 240 -7.18 -2.28 -4.95
CA GLY A 240 -7.41 -2.03 -3.53
C GLY A 240 -8.19 -3.13 -2.82
N LEU A 241 -8.46 -4.25 -3.47
CA LEU A 241 -9.20 -5.39 -2.92
C LEU A 241 -8.35 -6.64 -2.80
N THR A 242 -7.55 -6.91 -3.82
CA THR A 242 -6.64 -8.05 -3.88
C THR A 242 -5.21 -7.55 -3.68
N TRP A 243 -4.56 -8.01 -2.62
CA TRP A 243 -3.26 -7.51 -2.21
C TRP A 243 -2.16 -8.56 -2.41
N SER A 244 -0.99 -8.10 -2.79
CA SER A 244 0.20 -8.97 -2.88
C SER A 244 0.60 -9.50 -1.51
N THR A 245 1.40 -10.55 -1.48
CA THR A 245 2.03 -11.01 -0.23
C THR A 245 2.82 -9.87 0.40
N PRO A 246 2.59 -9.52 1.68
CA PRO A 246 3.32 -8.47 2.36
C PRO A 246 4.83 -8.70 2.37
N GLN A 247 5.58 -7.68 2.02
CA GLN A 247 7.04 -7.65 2.05
C GLN A 247 7.51 -6.86 3.27
N ALA A 248 8.34 -7.46 4.12
CA ALA A 248 9.02 -6.75 5.18
C ALA A 248 9.99 -5.72 4.60
N VAL A 249 9.91 -4.47 5.04
CA VAL A 249 10.77 -3.38 4.58
C VAL A 249 11.69 -2.83 5.68
N THR A 250 11.48 -3.24 6.93
CA THR A 250 12.38 -2.97 8.04
C THR A 250 12.82 -4.27 8.71
N LYS A 251 13.82 -4.19 9.60
CA LYS A 251 14.25 -5.32 10.40
C LYS A 251 13.39 -5.46 11.65
N GLU A 252 13.30 -6.66 12.18
CA GLU A 252 12.64 -6.98 13.46
C GLU A 252 13.60 -6.75 14.65
N ASP A 253 14.17 -5.56 14.72
CA ASP A 253 15.18 -5.16 15.72
C ASP A 253 14.70 -4.06 16.67
N ASN A 254 13.66 -3.32 16.27
CA ASN A 254 13.04 -2.23 17.01
C ASN A 254 11.53 -2.27 16.79
N ARG A 255 10.77 -1.57 17.63
CA ARG A 255 9.31 -1.42 17.42
C ARG A 255 9.07 -0.25 16.47
N ARG A 256 8.39 -0.54 15.36
CA ARG A 256 7.94 0.44 14.37
C ARG A 256 6.48 0.17 14.07
N LEU A 257 5.64 1.13 14.38
CA LEU A 257 4.18 0.99 14.27
C LEU A 257 3.54 2.28 13.79
N ASP A 258 2.25 2.23 13.52
CA ASP A 258 1.43 3.35 13.06
C ASP A 258 2.06 4.11 11.88
N PRO A 259 2.43 3.44 10.77
CA PRO A 259 2.94 4.14 9.61
C PRO A 259 1.87 5.03 8.97
N THR A 260 2.27 6.20 8.50
CA THR A 260 1.47 7.10 7.67
C THR A 260 2.37 7.79 6.67
N GLY A 261 1.83 8.30 5.56
CA GLY A 261 2.70 8.94 4.58
C GLY A 261 2.02 9.49 3.34
N TYR A 262 2.83 9.91 2.40
CA TYR A 262 2.37 10.42 1.12
C TYR A 262 3.43 10.24 0.03
N GLU A 263 2.99 10.26 -1.23
CA GLU A 263 3.87 10.15 -2.39
C GLU A 263 4.56 11.49 -2.69
N VAL A 264 5.88 11.51 -2.62
CA VAL A 264 6.72 12.68 -2.95
C VAL A 264 6.93 12.79 -4.46
N SER A 265 7.26 11.70 -5.09
CA SER A 265 7.44 11.58 -6.55
C SER A 265 7.07 10.16 -6.98
N PRO A 266 6.85 9.86 -8.26
CA PRO A 266 6.36 8.55 -8.69
C PRO A 266 7.11 7.39 -8.04
N ASN A 267 6.37 6.56 -7.28
CA ASN A 267 6.87 5.41 -6.53
C ASN A 267 7.94 5.73 -5.47
N VAL A 268 7.96 6.96 -4.96
CA VAL A 268 8.78 7.40 -3.82
C VAL A 268 7.88 8.04 -2.79
N PHE A 269 7.82 7.46 -1.61
CA PHE A 269 6.94 7.88 -0.53
C PHE A 269 7.76 8.34 0.67
N ARG A 270 7.28 9.39 1.33
CA ARG A 270 7.75 9.78 2.66
C ARG A 270 6.83 9.14 3.68
N ILE A 271 7.41 8.34 4.57
CA ILE A 271 6.68 7.59 5.57
C ILE A 271 7.09 8.08 6.95
N TYR A 272 6.10 8.36 7.78
CA TYR A 272 6.22 8.64 9.21
C TYR A 272 5.76 7.43 10.00
N TYR A 273 6.34 7.19 11.15
CA TYR A 273 5.99 6.05 12.00
C TYR A 273 6.39 6.30 13.45
N ALA A 274 5.72 5.64 14.36
CA ALA A 274 6.09 5.62 15.77
C ALA A 274 7.22 4.61 16.00
N PHE A 275 8.27 5.02 16.68
CA PHE A 275 9.49 4.25 16.90
C PHE A 275 9.80 4.10 18.39
N ASN A 276 10.15 2.88 18.80
CA ASN A 276 10.71 2.58 20.11
C ASN A 276 11.81 1.52 19.99
N ALA A 277 12.98 1.84 20.50
CA ALA A 277 14.13 0.92 20.53
C ALA A 277 14.01 -0.17 21.63
N SER A 278 13.05 -0.03 22.55
CA SER A 278 12.83 -0.96 23.66
C SER A 278 11.73 -1.96 23.36
N ARG A 279 11.88 -3.20 23.84
CA ARG A 279 10.83 -4.22 23.79
C ARG A 279 9.73 -3.99 24.81
N THR A 280 10.03 -3.31 25.90
CA THR A 280 9.13 -3.19 27.07
C THR A 280 8.69 -1.76 27.37
N GLY A 281 9.30 -0.76 26.73
CA GLY A 281 8.93 0.64 26.92
C GLY A 281 7.68 1.02 26.13
N GLU A 282 6.90 1.95 26.67
CA GLU A 282 5.70 2.51 26.02
C GLU A 282 5.92 3.93 25.49
N THR A 283 7.16 4.42 25.52
CA THR A 283 7.50 5.75 24.99
C THR A 283 7.93 5.63 23.54
N TYR A 284 7.19 6.26 22.67
CA TYR A 284 7.48 6.30 21.23
C TYR A 284 7.86 7.70 20.79
N THR A 285 8.73 7.77 19.80
CA THR A 285 9.07 9.02 19.11
C THR A 285 8.72 8.88 17.64
N LEU A 286 8.21 9.94 17.04
CA LEU A 286 7.97 9.93 15.60
C LEU A 286 9.30 10.01 14.85
N LYS A 287 9.44 9.12 13.90
CA LYS A 287 10.51 9.11 12.90
C LYS A 287 9.94 9.15 11.51
N ARG A 288 10.79 9.40 10.54
CA ARG A 288 10.42 9.32 9.13
C ARG A 288 11.48 8.59 8.31
N GLY A 289 11.09 8.16 7.14
CA GLY A 289 11.95 7.51 6.18
C GLY A 289 11.39 7.61 4.76
N THR A 290 12.16 7.13 3.83
CA THR A 290 11.78 7.05 2.41
C THR A 290 11.54 5.61 2.01
N LEU A 291 10.33 5.34 1.49
CA LEU A 291 9.96 4.08 0.85
C LEU A 291 9.98 4.29 -0.66
N LYS A 292 10.66 3.44 -1.39
CA LYS A 292 10.71 3.50 -2.86
C LYS A 292 10.78 2.10 -3.47
N VAL A 293 10.44 1.99 -4.73
CA VAL A 293 10.73 0.77 -5.49
C VAL A 293 12.25 0.58 -5.51
N ALA A 294 12.70 -0.58 -5.05
CA ALA A 294 14.08 -0.95 -5.16
C ALA A 294 14.46 -0.88 -6.65
N SER A 295 15.49 -0.12 -6.96
CA SER A 295 16.08 -0.21 -8.30
C SER A 295 16.35 -1.69 -8.53
N ALA A 296 15.85 -2.24 -9.64
CA ALA A 296 16.17 -3.62 -10.00
C ALA A 296 17.68 -3.73 -9.77
N ALA A 297 18.08 -4.48 -8.72
CA ALA A 297 19.50 -4.74 -8.51
C ALA A 297 19.98 -5.17 -9.87
N THR A 298 20.90 -4.41 -10.44
CA THR A 298 21.62 -4.88 -11.64
C THR A 298 22.12 -6.23 -11.16
N ALA A 299 21.43 -7.29 -11.59
CA ALA A 299 21.70 -8.66 -11.09
C ALA A 299 23.21 -8.76 -11.10
N PRO A 300 23.89 -9.15 -9.99
CA PRO A 300 25.33 -9.09 -9.89
C PRO A 300 25.83 -9.75 -11.15
N GLY A 301 26.35 -8.94 -12.06
CA GLY A 301 26.46 -9.18 -13.48
C GLY A 301 26.28 -10.67 -13.78
N THR A 302 25.14 -11.07 -14.34
CA THR A 302 25.25 -12.06 -15.38
C THR A 302 26.31 -11.43 -16.25
N VAL A 303 27.54 -11.86 -16.05
CA VAL A 303 28.64 -11.57 -16.99
C VAL A 303 27.93 -11.79 -18.30
N ALA A 304 27.55 -10.66 -18.95
CA ALA A 304 27.08 -10.77 -20.30
C ALA A 304 28.19 -11.55 -20.93
N THR A 305 27.96 -12.84 -21.04
CA THR A 305 28.80 -13.67 -21.88
C THR A 305 28.66 -12.92 -23.16
N THR A 306 29.60 -12.03 -23.40
CA THR A 306 29.80 -11.38 -24.67
C THR A 306 30.06 -12.59 -25.59
N THR A 307 28.97 -13.22 -25.99
CA THR A 307 28.98 -14.08 -27.16
C THR A 307 29.35 -13.09 -28.24
N THR A 308 30.65 -13.02 -28.46
CA THR A 308 31.23 -12.16 -29.48
C THR A 308 30.44 -12.50 -30.71
N ALA A 309 29.54 -11.58 -31.13
CA ALA A 309 28.66 -11.83 -32.24
C ALA A 309 29.53 -12.30 -33.41
N LYS A 310 29.33 -13.51 -33.90
CA LYS A 310 30.00 -14.03 -35.11
C LYS A 310 28.93 -14.18 -36.17
N ILE A 311 29.23 -13.75 -37.39
CA ILE A 311 28.33 -13.96 -38.52
C ILE A 311 28.02 -15.45 -38.61
N GLY A 312 26.74 -15.82 -38.67
CA GLY A 312 26.27 -17.21 -38.67
C GLY A 312 26.05 -17.84 -37.29
N ALA A 313 26.55 -17.26 -36.21
CA ALA A 313 26.27 -17.75 -34.86
C ALA A 313 24.83 -17.43 -34.41
N SER A 314 24.29 -18.25 -33.51
CA SER A 314 22.94 -18.02 -32.94
C SER A 314 22.86 -16.72 -32.16
N CYS A 315 21.70 -16.09 -32.21
CA CYS A 315 21.36 -14.88 -31.45
C CYS A 315 19.98 -15.03 -30.79
N THR A 316 19.69 -14.25 -29.77
CA THR A 316 18.53 -14.47 -28.90
C THR A 316 17.31 -13.61 -29.22
N LYS A 317 17.51 -12.47 -29.90
CA LYS A 317 16.42 -11.52 -30.20
C LYS A 317 16.47 -11.04 -31.63
N ALA A 318 15.45 -11.29 -32.41
CA ALA A 318 15.32 -10.80 -33.78
C ALA A 318 15.40 -9.26 -33.82
N GLY A 319 16.14 -8.71 -34.78
CA GLY A 319 16.36 -7.27 -34.90
C GLY A 319 17.46 -6.69 -34.02
N ALA A 320 18.03 -7.46 -33.07
CA ALA A 320 19.19 -6.99 -32.30
C ALA A 320 20.37 -6.68 -33.24
N LYS A 321 21.07 -5.56 -32.97
CA LYS A 321 22.23 -5.12 -33.73
C LYS A 321 23.50 -5.31 -32.93
N SER A 322 24.60 -5.69 -33.57
CA SER A 322 25.93 -5.81 -32.98
C SER A 322 27.00 -5.46 -34.02
N THR A 323 28.21 -5.25 -33.54
CA THR A 323 29.35 -5.01 -34.43
C THR A 323 30.37 -6.14 -34.24
N VAL A 324 30.78 -6.75 -35.32
CA VAL A 324 31.79 -7.82 -35.32
C VAL A 324 33.01 -7.38 -36.10
N THR A 325 34.18 -7.88 -35.71
CA THR A 325 35.42 -7.59 -36.45
C THR A 325 35.71 -8.78 -37.37
N VAL A 326 35.75 -8.51 -38.69
CA VAL A 326 36.11 -9.49 -39.72
C VAL A 326 37.30 -8.95 -40.48
N ALA A 327 38.39 -9.68 -40.55
CA ALA A 327 39.63 -9.27 -41.24
C ALA A 327 40.08 -7.86 -40.85
N LYS A 328 40.11 -7.55 -39.53
CA LYS A 328 40.49 -6.24 -38.96
C LYS A 328 39.52 -5.09 -39.28
N LYS A 329 38.39 -5.33 -39.95
CA LYS A 329 37.35 -4.32 -40.21
C LYS A 329 36.12 -4.53 -39.35
N LYS A 330 35.56 -3.45 -38.79
CA LYS A 330 34.28 -3.49 -38.02
C LYS A 330 33.13 -3.63 -39.03
N VAL A 331 32.25 -4.62 -38.80
CA VAL A 331 31.07 -4.91 -39.65
C VAL A 331 29.85 -4.95 -38.73
N ASN A 332 28.83 -4.20 -39.09
CA ASN A 332 27.55 -4.24 -38.37
C ASN A 332 26.77 -5.51 -38.77
N VAL A 333 26.22 -6.20 -37.80
CA VAL A 333 25.40 -7.39 -38.01
C VAL A 333 24.07 -7.24 -37.28
N THR A 334 23.04 -7.87 -37.84
CA THR A 334 21.69 -7.88 -37.27
C THR A 334 21.27 -9.32 -37.05
N CYS A 335 20.61 -9.58 -35.92
CA CYS A 335 20.02 -10.88 -35.62
C CYS A 335 18.77 -11.07 -36.49
N LYS A 336 18.84 -12.01 -37.45
CA LYS A 336 17.74 -12.31 -38.38
C LYS A 336 17.24 -13.75 -38.20
N LYS A 337 15.95 -13.95 -38.43
CA LYS A 337 15.36 -15.28 -38.44
C LYS A 337 15.64 -15.93 -39.78
N VAL A 338 16.34 -17.03 -39.75
CA VAL A 338 16.64 -17.87 -40.94
C VAL A 338 16.07 -19.25 -40.69
N LYS A 339 15.05 -19.62 -41.44
CA LYS A 339 14.25 -20.84 -41.21
C LYS A 339 13.69 -20.81 -39.78
N THR A 340 14.07 -21.74 -38.93
CA THR A 340 13.59 -21.85 -37.53
C THR A 340 14.56 -21.28 -36.50
N LYS A 341 15.73 -20.75 -36.90
CA LYS A 341 16.77 -20.26 -35.99
C LYS A 341 17.00 -18.76 -36.14
N LEU A 342 17.39 -18.13 -35.05
CA LEU A 342 17.88 -16.74 -35.04
C LEU A 342 19.40 -16.76 -35.17
N ILE A 343 19.96 -16.07 -36.17
CA ILE A 343 21.40 -16.00 -36.41
C ILE A 343 21.85 -14.57 -36.73
N TRP A 344 23.12 -14.27 -36.39
CA TRP A 344 23.76 -13.03 -36.76
C TRP A 344 24.06 -12.99 -38.26
N SER A 345 23.55 -12.01 -38.97
CA SER A 345 23.70 -11.81 -40.41
C SER A 345 24.06 -10.35 -40.73
N LYS A 346 24.83 -10.19 -41.80
CA LYS A 346 25.07 -8.85 -42.37
C LYS A 346 23.79 -8.21 -42.92
#